data_491cc9b6dcb522064e26a6973a0ee495
#
_entry.id   491cc9b6dcb522064e26a6973a0ee495
#
_cell.length_a   1.000
_cell.length_b   1.000
_cell.length_c   1.000
_cell.angle_alpha   90.00
_cell.angle_beta   90.00
_cell.angle_gamma   90.00
#
_symmetry.space_group_name_H-M   'P 1'
#
loop_
_entity.id
_entity.type
_entity.pdbx_description
1 polymer ?
#
loop_
_entity_poly.entity_id
_entity_poly.type
_entity_poly.pdbx_seq_one_letter_code
_entity_poly.pdbx_strand_id
1 'polypeptide(L)'
;MRLMPRLLLSSCLLALAACSPSSPEAPAAAGAPQTAQAGGEVNLYTTREPGLIQPLLDAFTRETGIKVNTVFLKDGLQERLKAEGERSGADILMTVDTGNLLDLVDAGLVQPVQSAVLDAAIPAHLRGAGGEWFALSLRDRVVYADKDMKIPAGFTYEDLARPEYKGKLCIRSGQHPYNTSLVSAMIAHAGAAKTEAWLGGMKANLARKPAGGDRDVARDILAGICDIGVANTYYVGRMKNAEPGSEQRQWGDAIQVVRPVFAGGGTHVNISGAALARNAPHREDAIRLLEYLVSDEAQALYAKANYEYPVKAGVALDPVIEAIGPMQVDALALGEIHKHRREASALVDKVGFDQ
;
A
#
# COMPACT_ATOMS: atom_id res chain seq x y z
N MET A 1 80.82 25.67 -3.34
CA MET A 1 81.94 25.81 -4.25
C MET A 1 81.47 25.44 -5.65
N ARG A 2 81.62 26.41 -6.58
CA ARG A 2 81.52 26.36 -8.07
C ARG A 2 80.15 26.06 -8.65
N LEU A 3 79.44 27.03 -9.19
CA LEU A 3 79.61 27.96 -10.36
C LEU A 3 78.86 27.48 -11.58
N MET A 4 77.92 28.34 -11.98
CA MET A 4 77.19 28.45 -13.25
C MET A 4 78.07 28.32 -14.51
N PRO A 5 77.55 28.23 -15.75
CA PRO A 5 76.87 29.42 -16.35
C PRO A 5 75.68 29.18 -17.30
N ARG A 6 75.08 30.30 -17.56
CA ARG A 6 74.03 30.67 -18.56
C ARG A 6 74.47 30.50 -20.01
N LEU A 7 73.53 30.24 -20.92
CA LEU A 7 73.62 30.84 -22.26
C LEU A 7 72.19 31.14 -22.80
N LEU A 8 72.00 32.38 -23.24
CA LEU A 8 70.94 32.96 -23.97
C LEU A 8 71.15 32.78 -25.48
N LEU A 9 70.06 32.74 -26.30
CA LEU A 9 69.89 33.35 -27.64
C LEU A 9 68.51 32.99 -28.14
N SER A 10 67.59 33.87 -28.30
CA SER A 10 67.31 35.00 -29.20
C SER A 10 66.71 34.61 -30.57
N SER A 11 65.45 35.03 -30.74
CA SER A 11 64.79 35.57 -31.95
C SER A 11 64.49 34.66 -33.16
N CYS A 12 63.23 34.56 -33.61
CA CYS A 12 62.71 35.31 -34.76
C CYS A 12 61.22 35.09 -34.97
N LEU A 13 60.48 36.19 -35.14
CA LEU A 13 59.12 36.29 -35.65
C LEU A 13 59.07 35.84 -37.12
N LEU A 14 57.99 35.15 -37.48
CA LEU A 14 57.39 35.29 -38.82
C LEU A 14 55.85 35.02 -38.72
N ALA A 15 55.05 36.03 -38.97
CA ALA A 15 53.63 35.97 -39.12
C ALA A 15 53.28 35.47 -40.53
N LEU A 16 52.43 34.51 -40.66
CA LEU A 16 51.76 34.17 -41.90
C LEU A 16 50.27 33.94 -41.57
N ALA A 17 49.45 34.88 -42.08
CA ALA A 17 48.02 34.75 -42.12
C ALA A 17 47.64 33.74 -43.23
N ALA A 18 46.85 32.74 -42.87
CA ALA A 18 46.16 31.89 -43.84
C ALA A 18 44.70 31.70 -43.42
N CYS A 19 43.80 32.19 -44.28
CA CYS A 19 42.38 31.95 -44.26
C CYS A 19 42.11 30.44 -44.35
N SER A 20 41.30 29.91 -43.45
CA SER A 20 40.71 28.57 -43.57
C SER A 20 39.19 28.64 -43.70
N PRO A 21 38.59 27.85 -44.57
CA PRO A 21 37.16 27.85 -44.79
C PRO A 21 36.40 27.17 -43.64
N SER A 22 35.23 27.71 -43.30
CA SER A 22 34.28 27.19 -42.36
C SER A 22 33.80 25.79 -42.78
N SER A 23 34.08 24.81 -41.94
CA SER A 23 33.46 23.47 -42.02
C SER A 23 32.07 23.51 -41.37
N PRO A 24 31.10 22.76 -41.89
CA PRO A 24 29.75 22.71 -41.33
C PRO A 24 29.75 22.01 -39.99
N GLU A 25 29.04 22.62 -39.04
CA GLU A 25 28.76 22.13 -37.70
C GLU A 25 28.04 20.76 -37.76
N ALA A 26 28.65 19.71 -37.22
CA ALA A 26 28.03 18.43 -37.08
C ALA A 26 26.91 18.49 -36.00
N PRO A 27 25.77 17.80 -36.20
CA PRO A 27 24.72 17.82 -35.20
C PRO A 27 25.21 17.17 -33.87
N ALA A 28 24.87 17.84 -32.77
CA ALA A 28 25.20 17.40 -31.42
C ALA A 28 24.77 15.93 -31.24
N ALA A 29 25.70 15.10 -30.86
CA ALA A 29 25.47 13.71 -30.53
C ALA A 29 24.42 13.62 -29.40
N ALA A 30 23.35 12.87 -29.69
CA ALA A 30 22.37 12.46 -28.68
C ALA A 30 23.10 11.92 -27.46
N GLY A 31 22.63 12.37 -26.28
CA GLY A 31 23.25 12.05 -24.99
C GLY A 31 23.51 10.54 -24.85
N ALA A 32 24.73 10.24 -24.47
CA ALA A 32 25.12 8.89 -24.08
C ALA A 32 24.19 8.42 -22.95
N PRO A 33 23.78 7.13 -22.93
CA PRO A 33 23.02 6.61 -21.84
C PRO A 33 23.84 6.82 -20.55
N GLN A 34 23.23 7.45 -19.54
CA GLN A 34 23.82 7.58 -18.23
C GLN A 34 24.16 6.16 -17.75
N THR A 35 25.43 5.88 -17.62
CA THR A 35 25.93 4.64 -17.03
C THR A 35 25.29 4.52 -15.66
N ALA A 36 24.55 3.42 -15.46
CA ALA A 36 24.02 3.03 -14.17
C ALA A 36 25.17 3.12 -13.14
N GLN A 37 24.99 3.97 -12.15
CA GLN A 37 25.93 4.11 -11.06
C GLN A 37 25.95 2.79 -10.29
N ALA A 38 27.11 2.15 -10.19
CA ALA A 38 27.25 0.82 -9.62
C ALA A 38 26.82 0.80 -8.14
N GLY A 39 25.80 -0.05 -7.83
CA GLY A 39 25.76 -0.77 -6.58
C GLY A 39 25.38 0.01 -5.33
N GLY A 40 24.23 0.74 -5.33
CA GLY A 40 23.56 1.16 -4.09
C GLY A 40 22.82 -0.02 -3.42
N GLU A 41 22.40 0.17 -2.18
CA GLU A 41 21.52 -0.77 -1.50
C GLU A 41 20.41 -0.07 -0.71
N VAL A 42 19.30 -0.76 -0.48
CA VAL A 42 18.18 -0.33 0.35
C VAL A 42 17.77 -1.46 1.27
N ASN A 43 17.61 -1.18 2.55
CA ASN A 43 17.11 -2.11 3.54
C ASN A 43 15.62 -1.85 3.79
N LEU A 44 14.77 -2.73 3.28
CA LEU A 44 13.32 -2.68 3.40
C LEU A 44 12.85 -3.50 4.60
N TYR A 45 12.35 -2.87 5.65
CA TYR A 45 11.67 -3.54 6.76
C TYR A 45 10.17 -3.55 6.48
N THR A 46 9.57 -4.74 6.42
CA THR A 46 8.20 -4.87 5.94
C THR A 46 7.38 -5.92 6.69
N THR A 47 6.08 -5.64 6.83
CA THR A 47 5.08 -6.64 7.24
C THR A 47 4.42 -7.32 6.04
N ARG A 48 4.79 -6.94 4.80
CA ARG A 48 4.30 -7.61 3.59
C ARG A 48 5.08 -8.89 3.35
N GLU A 49 4.34 -9.97 3.08
CA GLU A 49 4.94 -11.27 2.72
C GLU A 49 5.89 -11.12 1.53
N PRO A 50 7.10 -11.69 1.60
CA PRO A 50 8.13 -11.52 0.57
C PRO A 50 7.66 -11.87 -0.84
N GLY A 51 6.91 -12.94 -1.02
CA GLY A 51 6.40 -13.37 -2.33
C GLY A 51 5.49 -12.35 -3.03
N LEU A 52 4.95 -11.39 -2.29
CA LEU A 52 4.05 -10.35 -2.82
C LEU A 52 4.77 -9.05 -3.21
N ILE A 53 5.98 -8.83 -2.69
CA ILE A 53 6.76 -7.64 -2.98
C ILE A 53 8.00 -7.95 -3.83
N GLN A 54 8.54 -9.16 -3.75
CA GLN A 54 9.77 -9.54 -4.42
C GLN A 54 9.77 -9.24 -5.92
N PRO A 55 8.71 -9.52 -6.70
CA PRO A 55 8.71 -9.20 -8.14
C PRO A 55 8.94 -7.71 -8.44
N LEU A 56 8.46 -6.81 -7.57
CA LEU A 56 8.66 -5.37 -7.71
C LEU A 56 10.10 -4.98 -7.37
N LEU A 57 10.67 -5.59 -6.32
CA LEU A 57 12.04 -5.34 -5.90
C LEU A 57 13.06 -5.86 -6.93
N ASP A 58 12.79 -7.00 -7.53
CA ASP A 58 13.62 -7.57 -8.61
C ASP A 58 13.57 -6.68 -9.86
N ALA A 59 12.40 -6.12 -10.20
CA ALA A 59 12.24 -5.20 -11.31
C ALA A 59 13.01 -3.88 -11.03
N PHE A 60 12.88 -3.32 -9.85
CA PHE A 60 13.65 -2.15 -9.42
C PHE A 60 15.17 -2.38 -9.48
N THR A 61 15.63 -3.51 -8.95
CA THR A 61 17.05 -3.86 -8.97
C THR A 61 17.57 -4.02 -10.40
N ARG A 62 16.77 -4.64 -11.29
CA ARG A 62 17.13 -4.80 -12.70
C ARG A 62 17.23 -3.47 -13.44
N GLU A 63 16.34 -2.52 -13.12
CA GLU A 63 16.32 -1.19 -13.76
C GLU A 63 17.46 -0.28 -13.24
N THR A 64 17.69 -0.29 -11.92
CA THR A 64 18.55 0.70 -11.27
C THR A 64 19.92 0.21 -10.87
N GLY A 65 20.12 -1.11 -10.79
CA GLY A 65 21.30 -1.73 -10.19
C GLY A 65 21.35 -1.65 -8.66
N ILE A 66 20.36 -1.02 -8.01
CA ILE A 66 20.26 -0.90 -6.54
C ILE A 66 19.72 -2.20 -5.98
N LYS A 67 20.44 -2.80 -5.04
CA LYS A 67 20.00 -4.01 -4.35
C LYS A 67 19.02 -3.69 -3.23
N VAL A 68 17.93 -4.47 -3.11
CA VAL A 68 17.01 -4.36 -1.97
C VAL A 68 17.16 -5.56 -1.04
N ASN A 69 17.55 -5.28 0.21
CA ASN A 69 17.62 -6.28 1.28
C ASN A 69 16.31 -6.22 2.07
N THR A 70 15.55 -7.32 2.08
CA THR A 70 14.24 -7.35 2.73
C THR A 70 14.32 -8.01 4.10
N VAL A 71 13.82 -7.32 5.12
CA VAL A 71 13.60 -7.85 6.46
C VAL A 71 12.10 -7.99 6.68
N PHE A 72 11.60 -9.21 6.59
CA PHE A 72 10.19 -9.51 6.84
C PHE A 72 9.92 -9.70 8.33
N LEU A 73 8.90 -9.00 8.83
CA LEU A 73 8.43 -9.07 10.21
C LEU A 73 6.91 -9.24 10.19
N LYS A 74 6.44 -10.41 10.58
CA LYS A 74 5.00 -10.62 10.68
C LYS A 74 4.35 -9.65 11.65
N ASP A 75 5.00 -9.44 12.81
CA ASP A 75 4.59 -8.56 13.90
C ASP A 75 5.82 -7.87 14.50
N GLY A 76 5.63 -6.86 15.34
CA GLY A 76 6.71 -6.26 16.14
C GLY A 76 7.65 -5.31 15.39
N LEU A 77 7.26 -4.78 14.22
CA LEU A 77 8.10 -3.83 13.46
C LEU A 77 8.43 -2.57 14.28
N GLN A 78 7.45 -1.99 14.97
CA GLN A 78 7.64 -0.80 15.78
C GLN A 78 8.57 -1.05 16.96
N GLU A 79 8.37 -2.16 17.67
CA GLU A 79 9.17 -2.58 18.82
C GLU A 79 10.62 -2.81 18.41
N ARG A 80 10.85 -3.45 17.27
CA ARG A 80 12.18 -3.67 16.71
C ARG A 80 12.88 -2.35 16.41
N LEU A 81 12.22 -1.43 15.71
CA LEU A 81 12.80 -0.13 15.39
C LEU A 81 13.14 0.67 16.65
N LYS A 82 12.28 0.64 17.68
CA LYS A 82 12.56 1.26 18.98
C LYS A 82 13.78 0.63 19.68
N ALA A 83 13.91 -0.68 19.62
CA ALA A 83 15.05 -1.40 20.21
C ALA A 83 16.38 -1.15 19.46
N GLU A 84 16.34 -1.04 18.15
CA GLU A 84 17.50 -0.69 17.32
C GLU A 84 17.90 0.78 17.49
N GLY A 85 16.93 1.68 17.69
CA GLY A 85 17.15 3.12 17.89
C GLY A 85 17.91 3.77 16.73
N GLU A 86 18.91 4.58 17.03
CA GLU A 86 19.75 5.26 16.05
C GLU A 86 20.62 4.30 15.22
N ARG A 87 20.78 3.06 15.68
CA ARG A 87 21.56 2.03 14.98
C ARG A 87 20.71 1.19 14.03
N SER A 88 19.43 1.55 13.85
CA SER A 88 18.60 0.85 12.89
C SER A 88 19.18 0.96 11.49
N GLY A 89 19.30 -0.17 10.82
CA GLY A 89 19.71 -0.24 9.42
C GLY A 89 18.55 -0.06 8.44
N ALA A 90 17.33 0.17 8.91
CA ALA A 90 16.18 0.30 8.05
C ALA A 90 16.23 1.60 7.22
N ASP A 91 15.98 1.48 5.92
CA ASP A 91 15.82 2.61 5.00
C ASP A 91 14.34 2.88 4.74
N ILE A 92 13.57 1.85 4.40
CA ILE A 92 12.13 1.94 4.16
C ILE A 92 11.39 1.05 5.14
N LEU A 93 10.29 1.60 5.67
CA LEU A 93 9.32 0.91 6.49
C LEU A 93 8.06 0.73 5.66
N MET A 94 7.65 -0.53 5.40
CA MET A 94 6.47 -0.83 4.61
C MET A 94 5.49 -1.68 5.42
N THR A 95 4.25 -1.23 5.49
CA THR A 95 3.18 -1.97 6.16
C THR A 95 2.03 -2.29 5.21
N VAL A 96 1.23 -3.27 5.58
CA VAL A 96 0.01 -3.66 4.85
C VAL A 96 -1.27 -3.13 5.51
N ASP A 97 -1.15 -2.10 6.34
CA ASP A 97 -2.26 -1.51 7.07
C ASP A 97 -1.94 -0.04 7.42
N THR A 98 -2.91 0.84 7.20
CA THR A 98 -2.79 2.28 7.51
C THR A 98 -2.45 2.52 8.97
N GLY A 99 -3.15 1.83 9.88
CA GLY A 99 -2.96 2.04 11.31
C GLY A 99 -1.54 1.71 11.75
N ASN A 100 -0.98 0.57 11.29
CA ASN A 100 0.39 0.20 11.62
C ASN A 100 1.41 1.18 11.03
N LEU A 101 1.14 1.74 9.83
CA LEU A 101 2.01 2.75 9.25
C LEU A 101 1.99 4.06 10.05
N LEU A 102 0.80 4.52 10.42
CA LEU A 102 0.64 5.77 11.16
C LEU A 102 1.11 5.65 12.62
N ASP A 103 1.05 4.46 13.22
CA ASP A 103 1.69 4.20 14.52
C ASP A 103 3.22 4.42 14.46
N LEU A 104 3.88 4.15 13.32
CA LEU A 104 5.31 4.45 13.14
C LEU A 104 5.56 5.95 13.02
N VAL A 105 4.64 6.68 12.36
CA VAL A 105 4.67 8.15 12.27
C VAL A 105 4.53 8.77 13.66
N ASP A 106 3.49 8.36 14.40
CA ASP A 106 3.20 8.86 15.76
C ASP A 106 4.35 8.56 16.74
N ALA A 107 5.05 7.45 16.53
CA ALA A 107 6.22 7.10 17.33
C ALA A 107 7.50 7.87 16.92
N GLY A 108 7.44 8.72 15.91
CA GLY A 108 8.60 9.47 15.40
C GLY A 108 9.68 8.60 14.78
N LEU A 109 9.31 7.46 14.19
CA LEU A 109 10.23 6.49 13.58
C LEU A 109 10.44 6.73 12.08
N VAL A 110 9.83 7.77 11.51
CA VAL A 110 9.92 8.14 10.11
C VAL A 110 10.47 9.55 9.94
N GLN A 111 10.90 9.88 8.74
CA GLN A 111 11.26 11.22 8.32
C GLN A 111 10.52 11.63 7.04
N PRO A 112 10.27 12.93 6.82
CA PRO A 112 9.56 13.39 5.65
C PRO A 112 10.39 13.25 4.37
N VAL A 113 9.69 12.98 3.27
CA VAL A 113 10.22 12.98 1.90
C VAL A 113 9.49 14.05 1.09
N GLN A 114 10.26 14.88 0.40
CA GLN A 114 9.75 15.82 -0.60
C GLN A 114 10.10 15.26 -1.98
N SER A 115 9.09 14.87 -2.75
CA SER A 115 9.27 14.32 -4.09
C SER A 115 8.11 14.72 -4.98
N ALA A 116 8.42 15.43 -6.06
CA ALA A 116 7.43 15.78 -7.07
C ALA A 116 6.84 14.55 -7.76
N VAL A 117 7.58 13.44 -7.84
CA VAL A 117 7.12 12.16 -8.40
C VAL A 117 6.04 11.55 -7.51
N LEU A 118 6.30 11.45 -6.20
CA LEU A 118 5.32 10.93 -5.25
C LEU A 118 4.08 11.83 -5.16
N ASP A 119 4.28 13.15 -5.16
CA ASP A 119 3.20 14.14 -5.11
C ASP A 119 2.28 14.08 -6.34
N ALA A 120 2.84 13.84 -7.51
CA ALA A 120 2.07 13.71 -8.76
C ALA A 120 1.35 12.34 -8.87
N ALA A 121 1.95 11.27 -8.34
CA ALA A 121 1.42 9.92 -8.48
C ALA A 121 0.35 9.58 -7.42
N ILE A 122 0.46 10.14 -6.21
CA ILE A 122 -0.38 9.78 -5.06
C ILE A 122 -1.32 10.93 -4.71
N PRO A 123 -2.65 10.72 -4.75
CA PRO A 123 -3.62 11.72 -4.29
C PRO A 123 -3.34 12.21 -2.86
N ALA A 124 -3.59 13.49 -2.59
CA ALA A 124 -3.22 14.13 -1.31
C ALA A 124 -3.84 13.44 -0.07
N HIS A 125 -5.05 12.87 -0.19
CA HIS A 125 -5.70 12.16 0.91
C HIS A 125 -5.12 10.75 1.18
N LEU A 126 -4.22 10.27 0.31
CA LEU A 126 -3.54 8.97 0.40
C LEU A 126 -2.06 9.09 0.77
N ARG A 127 -1.63 10.23 1.29
CA ARG A 127 -0.26 10.46 1.76
C ARG A 127 -0.22 11.42 2.94
N GLY A 128 0.85 11.40 3.70
CA GLY A 128 1.09 12.34 4.79
C GLY A 128 1.21 13.77 4.27
N ALA A 129 0.54 14.72 4.93
CA ALA A 129 0.55 16.13 4.50
C ALA A 129 1.95 16.75 4.49
N GLY A 130 2.85 16.28 5.36
CA GLY A 130 4.26 16.67 5.40
C GLY A 130 5.20 15.70 4.66
N GLY A 131 4.68 14.68 3.98
CA GLY A 131 5.48 13.68 3.28
C GLY A 131 6.03 12.57 4.19
N GLU A 132 5.38 12.30 5.33
CA GLU A 132 5.85 11.29 6.29
C GLU A 132 5.54 9.86 5.87
N TRP A 133 4.52 9.65 5.04
CA TRP A 133 4.07 8.34 4.56
C TRP A 133 3.36 8.45 3.21
N PHE A 134 3.35 7.34 2.47
CA PHE A 134 2.81 7.23 1.12
C PHE A 134 2.05 5.93 0.95
N ALA A 135 0.82 6.00 0.42
CA ALA A 135 0.12 4.81 -0.03
C ALA A 135 0.78 4.26 -1.30
N LEU A 136 0.86 2.94 -1.40
CA LEU A 136 1.39 2.23 -2.57
C LEU A 136 0.31 1.44 -3.31
N SER A 137 -0.72 1.00 -2.59
CA SER A 137 -1.89 0.34 -3.14
C SER A 137 -3.09 0.51 -2.22
N LEU A 138 -4.29 0.32 -2.77
CA LEU A 138 -5.55 0.38 -2.03
C LEU A 138 -6.21 -0.99 -1.96
N ARG A 139 -6.95 -1.22 -0.88
CA ARG A 139 -7.75 -2.40 -0.64
C ARG A 139 -9.08 -1.98 -0.05
N ASP A 140 -10.16 -2.26 -0.75
CA ASP A 140 -11.49 -1.97 -0.24
C ASP A 140 -11.98 -3.08 0.70
N ARG A 141 -12.74 -2.66 1.71
CA ARG A 141 -13.43 -3.53 2.65
C ARG A 141 -14.85 -3.73 2.16
N VAL A 142 -15.16 -4.93 1.67
CA VAL A 142 -16.41 -5.25 0.97
C VAL A 142 -17.22 -6.28 1.72
N VAL A 143 -18.43 -6.54 1.23
CA VAL A 143 -19.25 -7.65 1.66
C VAL A 143 -19.21 -8.75 0.59
N TYR A 144 -18.85 -9.96 1.02
CA TYR A 144 -19.13 -11.18 0.27
C TYR A 144 -20.56 -11.59 0.61
N ALA A 145 -21.36 -11.87 -0.39
CA ALA A 145 -22.69 -12.44 -0.23
C ALA A 145 -22.78 -13.74 -1.02
N ASP A 146 -23.64 -14.64 -0.61
CA ASP A 146 -23.97 -15.80 -1.45
C ASP A 146 -24.35 -15.33 -2.85
N LYS A 147 -23.89 -16.03 -3.88
CA LYS A 147 -24.02 -15.63 -5.29
C LYS A 147 -25.49 -15.44 -5.73
N ASP A 148 -26.42 -16.15 -5.09
CA ASP A 148 -27.85 -16.15 -5.40
C ASP A 148 -28.66 -15.21 -4.47
N MET A 149 -28.02 -14.63 -3.46
CA MET A 149 -28.64 -13.71 -2.50
C MET A 149 -28.95 -12.37 -3.17
N LYS A 150 -30.17 -11.86 -2.97
CA LYS A 150 -30.53 -10.52 -3.43
C LYS A 150 -30.07 -9.47 -2.42
N ILE A 151 -29.16 -8.63 -2.84
CA ILE A 151 -28.66 -7.49 -2.04
C ILE A 151 -29.33 -6.21 -2.57
N PRO A 152 -29.89 -5.38 -1.69
CA PRO A 152 -30.45 -4.08 -2.08
C PRO A 152 -29.40 -3.18 -2.74
N ALA A 153 -29.82 -2.39 -3.73
CA ALA A 153 -28.97 -1.33 -4.28
C ALA A 153 -28.68 -0.28 -3.19
N GLY A 154 -27.44 0.24 -3.19
CA GLY A 154 -27.03 1.23 -2.19
C GLY A 154 -26.78 0.64 -0.80
N PHE A 155 -26.43 -0.64 -0.72
CA PHE A 155 -26.09 -1.32 0.53
C PHE A 155 -24.99 -0.56 1.29
N THR A 156 -25.22 -0.31 2.59
CA THR A 156 -24.31 0.43 3.45
C THR A 156 -23.64 -0.47 4.50
N TYR A 157 -22.55 0.02 5.12
CA TYR A 157 -21.96 -0.70 6.25
C TYR A 157 -22.92 -0.77 7.45
N GLU A 158 -23.77 0.25 7.60
CA GLU A 158 -24.82 0.29 8.64
C GLU A 158 -25.84 -0.83 8.48
N ASP A 159 -26.12 -1.24 7.25
CA ASP A 159 -27.06 -2.32 6.96
C ASP A 159 -26.64 -3.67 7.55
N LEU A 160 -25.33 -3.90 7.77
CA LEU A 160 -24.82 -5.13 8.40
C LEU A 160 -25.37 -5.36 9.83
N ALA A 161 -25.84 -4.30 10.49
CA ALA A 161 -26.44 -4.37 11.83
C ALA A 161 -27.96 -4.59 11.81
N ARG A 162 -28.61 -4.65 10.63
CA ARG A 162 -30.07 -4.80 10.52
C ARG A 162 -30.52 -6.20 10.93
N PRO A 163 -31.66 -6.33 11.62
CA PRO A 163 -32.14 -7.62 12.15
C PRO A 163 -32.39 -8.72 11.10
N GLU A 164 -32.61 -8.35 9.84
CA GLU A 164 -32.83 -9.28 8.73
C GLU A 164 -31.60 -10.16 8.43
N TYR A 165 -30.42 -9.75 8.91
CA TYR A 165 -29.17 -10.51 8.78
C TYR A 165 -28.86 -11.37 10.01
N LYS A 166 -29.80 -11.53 10.96
CA LYS A 166 -29.63 -12.33 12.15
C LYS A 166 -29.23 -13.77 11.82
N GLY A 167 -28.10 -14.21 12.38
CA GLY A 167 -27.53 -15.54 12.14
C GLY A 167 -26.97 -15.77 10.73
N LYS A 168 -26.67 -14.69 9.98
CA LYS A 168 -26.22 -14.77 8.60
C LYS A 168 -24.83 -14.17 8.34
N LEU A 169 -24.26 -13.47 9.31
CA LEU A 169 -23.01 -12.73 9.13
C LEU A 169 -21.79 -13.55 9.58
N CYS A 170 -20.82 -13.70 8.68
CA CYS A 170 -19.47 -14.16 9.02
C CYS A 170 -18.45 -13.02 8.91
N ILE A 171 -17.52 -12.99 9.83
CA ILE A 171 -16.42 -12.02 9.85
C ILE A 171 -15.24 -12.61 10.63
N ARG A 172 -14.03 -12.13 10.35
CA ARG A 172 -12.85 -12.37 11.17
C ARG A 172 -12.89 -11.51 12.44
N SER A 173 -11.96 -11.74 13.39
CA SER A 173 -11.87 -10.99 14.64
C SER A 173 -12.04 -9.48 14.44
N GLY A 174 -12.85 -8.84 15.29
CA GLY A 174 -13.02 -7.39 15.34
C GLY A 174 -11.72 -6.66 15.68
N GLN A 175 -10.81 -7.30 16.43
CA GLN A 175 -9.48 -6.78 16.77
C GLN A 175 -8.47 -6.87 15.62
N HIS A 176 -8.79 -7.58 14.53
CA HIS A 176 -7.90 -7.62 13.39
C HIS A 176 -7.77 -6.21 12.77
N PRO A 177 -6.55 -5.75 12.37
CA PRO A 177 -6.30 -4.40 11.86
C PRO A 177 -7.29 -3.94 10.78
N TYR A 178 -7.72 -4.84 9.87
CA TYR A 178 -8.70 -4.50 8.82
C TYR A 178 -10.08 -4.14 9.37
N ASN A 179 -10.52 -4.81 10.42
CA ASN A 179 -11.80 -4.52 11.05
C ASN A 179 -11.69 -3.35 12.01
N THR A 180 -10.59 -3.23 12.76
CA THR A 180 -10.35 -2.06 13.61
C THR A 180 -10.33 -0.78 12.76
N SER A 181 -9.75 -0.83 11.54
CA SER A 181 -9.77 0.28 10.59
C SER A 181 -11.19 0.63 10.13
N LEU A 182 -12.03 -0.36 9.80
CA LEU A 182 -13.43 -0.15 9.45
C LEU A 182 -14.23 0.46 10.62
N VAL A 183 -14.02 -0.05 11.83
CA VAL A 183 -14.66 0.48 13.06
C VAL A 183 -14.21 1.91 13.32
N SER A 184 -12.92 2.23 13.11
CA SER A 184 -12.38 3.59 13.22
C SER A 184 -13.06 4.55 12.23
N ALA A 185 -13.23 4.10 10.98
CA ALA A 185 -13.93 4.87 9.97
C ALA A 185 -15.42 5.07 10.34
N MET A 186 -16.08 4.05 10.89
CA MET A 186 -17.47 4.18 11.37
C MET A 186 -17.57 5.20 12.53
N ILE A 187 -16.58 5.24 13.44
CA ILE A 187 -16.54 6.26 14.51
C ILE A 187 -16.39 7.65 13.89
N ALA A 188 -15.51 7.82 12.92
CA ALA A 188 -15.29 9.10 12.27
C ALA A 188 -16.54 9.61 11.52
N HIS A 189 -17.33 8.72 10.90
CA HIS A 189 -18.59 9.07 10.21
C HIS A 189 -19.77 9.29 11.17
N ALA A 190 -19.94 8.41 12.14
CA ALA A 190 -21.18 8.32 12.92
C ALA A 190 -21.02 8.67 14.41
N GLY A 191 -19.78 8.72 14.92
CA GLY A 191 -19.45 8.88 16.33
C GLY A 191 -19.51 7.56 17.12
N ALA A 192 -18.83 7.54 18.27
CA ALA A 192 -18.62 6.33 19.07
C ALA A 192 -19.92 5.63 19.53
N ALA A 193 -20.92 6.40 19.97
CA ALA A 193 -22.18 5.81 20.48
C ALA A 193 -22.96 5.05 19.39
N LYS A 194 -23.05 5.60 18.17
CA LYS A 194 -23.69 4.91 17.05
C LYS A 194 -22.88 3.71 16.58
N THR A 195 -21.55 3.82 16.61
CA THR A 195 -20.65 2.72 16.26
C THR A 195 -20.77 1.56 17.26
N GLU A 196 -20.89 1.85 18.56
CA GLU A 196 -21.15 0.84 19.58
C GLU A 196 -22.46 0.10 19.32
N ALA A 197 -23.54 0.82 19.04
CA ALA A 197 -24.83 0.23 18.68
C ALA A 197 -24.74 -0.62 17.40
N TRP A 198 -24.04 -0.13 16.38
CA TRP A 198 -23.79 -0.87 15.14
C TRP A 198 -23.00 -2.17 15.39
N LEU A 199 -21.92 -2.13 16.17
CA LEU A 199 -21.18 -3.34 16.57
C LEU A 199 -22.05 -4.33 17.31
N GLY A 200 -22.93 -3.85 18.20
CA GLY A 200 -23.91 -4.68 18.90
C GLY A 200 -24.88 -5.38 17.96
N GLY A 201 -25.39 -4.63 16.97
CA GLY A 201 -26.24 -5.18 15.92
C GLY A 201 -25.54 -6.23 15.06
N MET A 202 -24.30 -5.92 14.61
CA MET A 202 -23.47 -6.90 13.88
C MET A 202 -23.21 -8.17 14.72
N LYS A 203 -22.90 -8.01 16.01
CA LYS A 203 -22.70 -9.16 16.90
C LYS A 203 -23.95 -10.03 16.99
N ALA A 204 -25.12 -9.42 17.10
CA ALA A 204 -26.41 -10.14 17.12
C ALA A 204 -26.71 -10.88 15.81
N ASN A 205 -26.08 -10.45 14.70
CA ASN A 205 -26.26 -11.03 13.38
C ASN A 205 -25.22 -12.12 13.05
N LEU A 206 -24.22 -12.34 13.91
CA LEU A 206 -23.20 -13.36 13.68
C LEU A 206 -23.79 -14.76 13.54
N ALA A 207 -23.43 -15.46 12.49
CA ALA A 207 -23.74 -16.88 12.28
C ALA A 207 -22.82 -17.80 13.11
N ARG A 208 -21.63 -17.33 13.36
CA ARG A 208 -20.62 -17.98 14.21
C ARG A 208 -19.73 -16.95 14.89
N LYS A 209 -19.00 -17.35 15.92
CA LYS A 209 -17.95 -16.54 16.54
C LYS A 209 -16.97 -16.03 15.47
N PRO A 210 -16.54 -14.75 15.52
CA PRO A 210 -15.52 -14.20 14.63
C PRO A 210 -14.24 -15.04 14.67
N ALA A 211 -13.81 -15.56 13.53
CA ALA A 211 -12.63 -16.42 13.42
C ALA A 211 -12.12 -16.51 11.98
N GLY A 212 -10.91 -17.02 11.80
CA GLY A 212 -10.29 -17.27 10.50
C GLY A 212 -9.88 -15.97 9.78
N GLY A 213 -9.77 -16.07 8.47
CA GLY A 213 -9.44 -14.98 7.56
C GLY A 213 -10.55 -14.68 6.57
N ASP A 214 -10.31 -13.71 5.69
CA ASP A 214 -11.32 -13.27 4.72
C ASP A 214 -11.68 -14.36 3.68
N ARG A 215 -10.75 -15.29 3.36
CA ARG A 215 -11.06 -16.45 2.50
C ARG A 215 -11.93 -17.49 3.21
N ASP A 216 -11.76 -17.62 4.53
CA ASP A 216 -12.63 -18.50 5.31
C ASP A 216 -14.08 -18.02 5.32
N VAL A 217 -14.32 -16.70 5.18
CA VAL A 217 -15.67 -16.17 5.00
C VAL A 217 -16.31 -16.73 3.74
N ALA A 218 -15.60 -16.74 2.61
CA ALA A 218 -16.12 -17.30 1.36
C ALA A 218 -16.35 -18.82 1.45
N ARG A 219 -15.44 -19.55 2.12
CA ARG A 219 -15.63 -20.98 2.44
C ARG A 219 -16.90 -21.21 3.25
N ASP A 220 -17.11 -20.39 4.27
CA ASP A 220 -18.24 -20.55 5.20
C ASP A 220 -19.59 -20.21 4.52
N ILE A 221 -19.56 -19.27 3.56
CA ILE A 221 -20.72 -19.00 2.68
C ILE A 221 -21.02 -20.22 1.79
N LEU A 222 -20.01 -20.79 1.12
CA LEU A 222 -20.18 -22.01 0.33
C LEU A 222 -20.74 -23.18 1.17
N ALA A 223 -20.31 -23.27 2.43
CA ALA A 223 -20.76 -24.30 3.34
C ALA A 223 -22.17 -24.03 3.94
N GLY A 224 -22.81 -22.90 3.63
CA GLY A 224 -24.13 -22.52 4.17
C GLY A 224 -24.11 -22.17 5.65
N ILE A 225 -22.95 -21.85 6.22
CA ILE A 225 -22.81 -21.40 7.62
C ILE A 225 -23.31 -19.96 7.76
N CYS A 226 -23.05 -19.12 6.76
CA CYS A 226 -23.50 -17.74 6.69
C CYS A 226 -23.87 -17.37 5.25
N ASP A 227 -24.69 -16.32 5.10
CA ASP A 227 -25.14 -15.84 3.79
C ASP A 227 -24.31 -14.63 3.32
N ILE A 228 -23.77 -13.86 4.27
CA ILE A 228 -22.96 -12.67 4.02
C ILE A 228 -21.73 -12.61 4.93
N GLY A 229 -20.71 -11.83 4.55
CA GLY A 229 -19.58 -11.57 5.42
C GLY A 229 -18.69 -10.44 4.94
N VAL A 230 -17.89 -9.90 5.86
CA VAL A 230 -17.00 -8.77 5.58
C VAL A 230 -15.60 -9.26 5.23
N ALA A 231 -15.08 -8.81 4.10
CA ALA A 231 -13.79 -9.26 3.57
C ALA A 231 -13.13 -8.18 2.69
N ASN A 232 -11.89 -8.42 2.26
CA ASN A 232 -11.21 -7.55 1.30
C ASN A 232 -11.32 -8.11 -0.13
N THR A 233 -11.46 -7.21 -1.10
CA THR A 233 -11.67 -7.53 -2.52
C THR A 233 -10.54 -8.35 -3.12
N TYR A 234 -9.28 -8.06 -2.80
CA TYR A 234 -8.13 -8.74 -3.44
C TYR A 234 -8.11 -10.26 -3.25
N TYR A 235 -8.77 -10.78 -2.20
CA TYR A 235 -8.92 -12.23 -2.03
C TYR A 235 -9.84 -12.85 -3.08
N VAL A 236 -10.80 -12.09 -3.63
CA VAL A 236 -11.64 -12.56 -4.74
C VAL A 236 -10.79 -12.80 -5.97
N GLY A 237 -9.88 -11.87 -6.29
CA GLY A 237 -8.92 -12.04 -7.38
C GLY A 237 -8.12 -13.34 -7.22
N ARG A 238 -7.59 -13.59 -6.01
CA ARG A 238 -6.85 -14.82 -5.71
C ARG A 238 -7.69 -16.08 -5.82
N MET A 239 -8.90 -16.07 -5.30
CA MET A 239 -9.79 -17.23 -5.33
C MET A 239 -10.26 -17.53 -6.77
N LYS A 240 -10.70 -16.50 -7.50
CA LYS A 240 -11.21 -16.68 -8.88
C LYS A 240 -10.13 -16.95 -9.92
N ASN A 241 -8.87 -16.64 -9.63
CA ASN A 241 -7.70 -17.00 -10.47
C ASN A 241 -6.96 -18.26 -9.96
N ALA A 242 -7.47 -18.92 -8.92
CA ALA A 242 -6.91 -20.19 -8.47
C ALA A 242 -7.18 -21.31 -9.49
N GLU A 243 -6.42 -22.39 -9.39
CA GLU A 243 -6.52 -23.55 -10.28
C GLU A 243 -7.97 -24.05 -10.41
N PRO A 244 -8.45 -24.33 -11.63
CA PRO A 244 -9.78 -24.87 -11.86
C PRO A 244 -10.03 -26.13 -11.01
N GLY A 245 -11.17 -26.16 -10.30
CA GLY A 245 -11.54 -27.27 -9.43
C GLY A 245 -10.92 -27.24 -8.02
N SER A 246 -9.98 -26.34 -7.74
CA SER A 246 -9.46 -26.16 -6.39
C SER A 246 -10.53 -25.65 -5.42
N GLU A 247 -10.36 -25.92 -4.12
CA GLU A 247 -11.27 -25.42 -3.09
C GLU A 247 -11.37 -23.87 -3.12
N GLN A 248 -10.26 -23.17 -3.31
CA GLN A 248 -10.26 -21.71 -3.38
C GLN A 248 -11.07 -21.19 -4.56
N ARG A 249 -10.99 -21.86 -5.72
CA ARG A 249 -11.83 -21.52 -6.87
C ARG A 249 -13.32 -21.70 -6.56
N GLN A 250 -13.69 -22.80 -5.92
CA GLN A 250 -15.07 -23.07 -5.49
C GLN A 250 -15.56 -21.99 -4.51
N TRP A 251 -14.73 -21.56 -3.54
CA TRP A 251 -15.10 -20.46 -2.63
C TRP A 251 -15.34 -19.16 -3.39
N GLY A 252 -14.47 -18.81 -4.34
CA GLY A 252 -14.61 -17.60 -5.16
C GLY A 252 -15.86 -17.62 -6.05
N ASP A 253 -16.25 -18.79 -6.56
CA ASP A 253 -17.41 -18.95 -7.44
C ASP A 253 -18.75 -19.00 -6.67
N ALA A 254 -18.71 -19.23 -5.36
CA ALA A 254 -19.88 -19.25 -4.50
C ALA A 254 -20.35 -17.85 -4.06
N ILE A 255 -19.54 -16.82 -4.28
CA ILE A 255 -19.80 -15.47 -3.77
C ILE A 255 -19.98 -14.44 -4.88
N GLN A 256 -20.82 -13.45 -4.60
CA GLN A 256 -20.82 -12.14 -5.23
C GLN A 256 -20.18 -11.10 -4.31
N VAL A 257 -19.65 -10.03 -4.89
CA VAL A 257 -19.02 -8.92 -4.15
C VAL A 257 -19.96 -7.71 -4.17
N VAL A 258 -20.23 -7.19 -3.00
CA VAL A 258 -21.00 -5.96 -2.79
C VAL A 258 -20.07 -4.93 -2.19
N ARG A 259 -19.99 -3.73 -2.76
CA ARG A 259 -19.27 -2.59 -2.18
C ARG A 259 -20.22 -1.76 -1.33
N PRO A 260 -20.19 -1.94 0.01
CA PRO A 260 -20.95 -1.05 0.87
C PRO A 260 -20.30 0.34 0.88
N VAL A 261 -21.12 1.35 1.14
CA VAL A 261 -20.66 2.71 1.42
C VAL A 261 -21.07 3.09 2.84
N PHE A 262 -20.43 4.07 3.45
CA PHE A 262 -20.96 4.70 4.65
C PHE A 262 -22.18 5.54 4.28
N ALA A 263 -23.13 5.69 5.18
CA ALA A 263 -24.26 6.60 4.99
C ALA A 263 -23.74 8.04 4.79
N GLY A 264 -23.88 8.53 3.55
CA GLY A 264 -23.33 9.84 3.15
C GLY A 264 -21.85 9.87 2.82
N GLY A 265 -21.19 8.71 2.70
CA GLY A 265 -19.78 8.56 2.34
C GLY A 265 -19.51 7.63 1.17
N GLY A 266 -18.31 7.09 1.10
CA GLY A 266 -17.85 6.11 0.11
C GLY A 266 -17.56 4.75 0.72
N THR A 267 -16.91 3.89 -0.05
CA THR A 267 -16.41 2.58 0.39
C THR A 267 -15.14 2.76 1.22
N HIS A 268 -15.07 2.10 2.37
CA HIS A 268 -13.86 2.09 3.19
C HIS A 268 -12.69 1.43 2.47
N VAL A 269 -11.57 2.13 2.45
CA VAL A 269 -10.31 1.61 1.93
C VAL A 269 -9.23 1.58 3.01
N ASN A 270 -8.35 0.60 2.91
CA ASN A 270 -7.10 0.53 3.62
C ASN A 270 -5.96 0.51 2.59
N ILE A 271 -4.73 0.75 3.02
CA ILE A 271 -3.58 0.82 2.13
C ILE A 271 -2.52 -0.22 2.46
N SER A 272 -1.72 -0.59 1.46
CA SER A 272 -0.32 -0.89 1.70
C SER A 272 0.44 0.40 1.49
N GLY A 273 1.29 0.74 2.43
CA GLY A 273 2.00 2.01 2.36
C GLY A 273 3.42 1.89 2.89
N ALA A 274 4.21 2.90 2.62
CA ALA A 274 5.60 2.97 3.04
C ALA A 274 5.97 4.36 3.55
N ALA A 275 7.05 4.41 4.32
CA ALA A 275 7.66 5.61 4.84
C ALA A 275 9.18 5.48 4.81
N LEU A 276 9.89 6.60 4.72
CA LEU A 276 11.32 6.64 4.90
C LEU A 276 11.63 6.53 6.40
N ALA A 277 12.48 5.59 6.78
CA ALA A 277 12.90 5.42 8.18
C ALA A 277 13.63 6.66 8.68
N ARG A 278 13.46 6.99 9.98
CA ARG A 278 14.05 8.19 10.59
C ARG A 278 15.56 8.32 10.39
N ASN A 279 16.28 7.21 10.50
CA ASN A 279 17.74 7.16 10.45
C ASN A 279 18.22 6.42 9.19
N ALA A 280 17.46 6.43 8.09
CA ALA A 280 17.77 5.71 6.86
C ALA A 280 19.22 5.93 6.41
N PRO A 281 20.09 4.89 6.43
CA PRO A 281 21.48 5.01 6.02
C PRO A 281 21.65 5.26 4.52
N HIS A 282 20.71 4.75 3.69
CA HIS A 282 20.76 4.87 2.22
C HIS A 282 19.60 5.73 1.71
N ARG A 283 19.46 6.94 2.26
CA ARG A 283 18.29 7.83 2.07
C ARG A 283 17.95 8.07 0.59
N GLU A 284 18.96 8.35 -0.24
CA GLU A 284 18.72 8.69 -1.66
C GLU A 284 18.20 7.48 -2.44
N ASP A 285 18.82 6.32 -2.26
CA ASP A 285 18.38 5.08 -2.91
C ASP A 285 17.01 4.63 -2.40
N ALA A 286 16.71 4.86 -1.13
CA ALA A 286 15.39 4.62 -0.54
C ALA A 286 14.31 5.48 -1.19
N ILE A 287 14.58 6.77 -1.42
CA ILE A 287 13.63 7.65 -2.13
C ILE A 287 13.42 7.16 -3.56
N ARG A 288 14.48 6.76 -4.26
CA ARG A 288 14.36 6.18 -5.62
C ARG A 288 13.48 4.92 -5.63
N LEU A 289 13.58 4.06 -4.60
CA LEU A 289 12.69 2.91 -4.48
C LEU A 289 11.24 3.34 -4.22
N LEU A 290 10.98 4.33 -3.36
CA LEU A 290 9.62 4.87 -3.14
C LEU A 290 9.03 5.41 -4.44
N GLU A 291 9.80 6.18 -5.22
CA GLU A 291 9.38 6.73 -6.51
C GLU A 291 9.13 5.63 -7.55
N TYR A 292 9.97 4.60 -7.59
CA TYR A 292 9.76 3.45 -8.47
C TYR A 292 8.45 2.71 -8.14
N LEU A 293 8.15 2.51 -6.85
CA LEU A 293 6.95 1.79 -6.41
C LEU A 293 5.63 2.47 -6.85
N VAL A 294 5.68 3.75 -7.26
CA VAL A 294 4.53 4.47 -7.86
C VAL A 294 4.66 4.68 -9.36
N SER A 295 5.65 4.07 -10.02
CA SER A 295 5.77 4.06 -11.47
C SER A 295 4.67 3.24 -12.12
N ASP A 296 4.43 3.45 -13.44
CA ASP A 296 3.43 2.67 -14.18
C ASP A 296 3.73 1.17 -14.15
N GLU A 297 5.01 0.79 -14.30
CA GLU A 297 5.44 -0.61 -14.23
C GLU A 297 5.16 -1.23 -12.86
N ALA A 298 5.62 -0.59 -11.78
CA ALA A 298 5.42 -1.10 -10.44
C ALA A 298 3.95 -1.19 -10.07
N GLN A 299 3.14 -0.20 -10.43
CA GLN A 299 1.70 -0.19 -10.15
C GLN A 299 0.96 -1.27 -10.94
N ALA A 300 1.35 -1.52 -12.19
CA ALA A 300 0.81 -2.63 -12.99
C ALA A 300 1.18 -4.00 -12.40
N LEU A 301 2.43 -4.16 -11.94
CA LEU A 301 2.87 -5.37 -11.23
C LEU A 301 2.08 -5.56 -9.92
N TYR A 302 1.84 -4.49 -9.18
CA TYR A 302 1.04 -4.51 -7.94
C TYR A 302 -0.39 -5.00 -8.21
N ALA A 303 -1.06 -4.40 -9.19
CA ALA A 303 -2.43 -4.77 -9.57
C ALA A 303 -2.52 -6.24 -9.99
N LYS A 304 -1.58 -6.70 -10.83
CA LYS A 304 -1.57 -8.06 -11.36
C LYS A 304 -1.18 -9.12 -10.33
N ALA A 305 -0.13 -8.86 -9.53
CA ALA A 305 0.38 -9.87 -8.58
C ALA A 305 -0.46 -9.96 -7.31
N ASN A 306 -1.03 -8.84 -6.87
CA ASN A 306 -1.69 -8.73 -5.57
C ASN A 306 -3.21 -8.55 -5.66
N TYR A 307 -3.76 -8.22 -6.85
CA TYR A 307 -5.19 -7.90 -7.03
C TYR A 307 -5.63 -6.68 -6.22
N GLU A 308 -4.68 -5.81 -5.86
CA GLU A 308 -4.92 -4.56 -5.13
C GLU A 308 -5.11 -3.41 -6.14
N TYR A 309 -5.80 -2.36 -5.72
CA TYR A 309 -6.00 -1.19 -6.58
C TYR A 309 -4.74 -0.32 -6.58
N PRO A 310 -4.26 0.10 -7.76
CA PRO A 310 -3.19 1.08 -7.86
C PRO A 310 -3.58 2.40 -7.19
N VAL A 311 -2.61 3.10 -6.61
CA VAL A 311 -2.81 4.49 -6.16
C VAL A 311 -2.79 5.46 -7.33
N LYS A 312 -2.10 5.10 -8.40
CA LYS A 312 -1.98 5.90 -9.62
C LYS A 312 -3.17 5.65 -10.55
N ALA A 313 -3.78 6.73 -11.03
CA ALA A 313 -4.90 6.63 -11.96
C ALA A 313 -4.45 6.07 -13.33
N GLY A 314 -5.36 5.37 -14.02
CA GLY A 314 -5.16 4.86 -15.39
C GLY A 314 -4.39 3.55 -15.49
N VAL A 315 -3.96 2.95 -14.39
CA VAL A 315 -3.34 1.61 -14.39
C VAL A 315 -4.41 0.54 -14.49
N ALA A 316 -4.22 -0.42 -15.41
CA ALA A 316 -5.16 -1.51 -15.62
C ALA A 316 -5.25 -2.45 -14.41
N LEU A 317 -6.46 -2.85 -14.09
CA LEU A 317 -6.75 -3.83 -13.04
C LEU A 317 -6.71 -5.26 -13.59
N ASP A 318 -6.62 -6.24 -12.69
CA ASP A 318 -6.93 -7.64 -13.06
C ASP A 318 -8.41 -7.73 -13.52
N PRO A 319 -8.73 -8.49 -14.59
CA PRO A 319 -10.10 -8.58 -15.11
C PRO A 319 -11.14 -9.01 -14.07
N VAL A 320 -10.78 -9.85 -13.10
CA VAL A 320 -11.68 -10.26 -12.02
C VAL A 320 -12.02 -9.08 -11.10
N ILE A 321 -11.04 -8.23 -10.82
CA ILE A 321 -11.23 -7.02 -9.98
C ILE A 321 -12.00 -5.95 -10.75
N GLU A 322 -11.69 -5.77 -12.04
CA GLU A 322 -12.39 -4.83 -12.92
C GLU A 322 -13.87 -5.18 -13.07
N ALA A 323 -14.19 -6.48 -13.20
CA ALA A 323 -15.57 -6.98 -13.33
C ALA A 323 -16.45 -6.70 -12.09
N ILE A 324 -15.87 -6.41 -10.92
CA ILE A 324 -16.62 -5.99 -9.72
C ILE A 324 -17.22 -4.57 -9.91
N GLY A 325 -16.72 -3.82 -10.89
CA GLY A 325 -17.20 -2.48 -11.22
C GLY A 325 -16.43 -1.34 -10.51
N PRO A 326 -16.87 -0.10 -10.67
CA PRO A 326 -16.17 1.06 -10.13
C PRO A 326 -16.25 1.12 -8.60
N MET A 327 -15.20 1.63 -7.98
CA MET A 327 -15.11 1.88 -6.54
C MET A 327 -15.30 3.37 -6.26
N GLN A 328 -16.27 3.71 -5.42
CA GLN A 328 -16.40 5.06 -4.86
C GLN A 328 -15.64 5.11 -3.54
N VAL A 329 -14.37 5.49 -3.60
CA VAL A 329 -13.52 5.61 -2.39
C VAL A 329 -14.11 6.63 -1.44
N ASP A 330 -14.14 6.32 -0.15
CA ASP A 330 -14.52 7.28 0.89
C ASP A 330 -13.56 8.47 0.90
N ALA A 331 -14.10 9.68 1.01
CA ALA A 331 -13.31 10.91 0.94
C ALA A 331 -12.62 11.27 2.27
N LEU A 332 -12.94 10.55 3.36
CA LEU A 332 -12.35 10.81 4.67
C LEU A 332 -10.87 10.46 4.67
N ALA A 333 -10.05 11.41 5.08
CA ALA A 333 -8.60 11.21 5.11
C ALA A 333 -8.21 10.07 6.05
N LEU A 334 -7.29 9.21 5.63
CA LEU A 334 -6.84 8.05 6.42
C LEU A 334 -6.25 8.46 7.78
N GLY A 335 -5.61 9.62 7.86
CA GLY A 335 -5.13 10.17 9.12
C GLY A 335 -6.24 10.52 10.11
N GLU A 336 -7.41 10.98 9.63
CA GLU A 336 -8.58 11.24 10.49
C GLU A 336 -9.16 9.92 11.01
N ILE A 337 -9.25 8.90 10.16
CA ILE A 337 -9.68 7.55 10.57
C ILE A 337 -8.74 6.97 11.65
N HIS A 338 -7.43 7.14 11.48
CA HIS A 338 -6.44 6.62 12.41
C HIS A 338 -6.58 7.16 13.84
N LYS A 339 -6.99 8.41 14.00
CA LYS A 339 -7.20 9.03 15.34
C LYS A 339 -8.16 8.22 16.22
N HIS A 340 -9.08 7.46 15.61
CA HIS A 340 -10.07 6.64 16.31
C HIS A 340 -9.63 5.18 16.56
N ARG A 341 -8.40 4.79 16.17
CA ARG A 341 -7.96 3.38 16.22
C ARG A 341 -8.04 2.77 17.63
N ARG A 342 -7.58 3.51 18.65
CA ARG A 342 -7.62 3.04 20.04
C ARG A 342 -9.06 2.92 20.56
N GLU A 343 -9.89 3.90 20.24
CA GLU A 343 -11.31 3.89 20.60
C GLU A 343 -12.06 2.75 19.92
N ALA A 344 -11.77 2.49 18.64
CA ALA A 344 -12.33 1.38 17.89
C ALA A 344 -12.01 0.03 18.53
N SER A 345 -10.74 -0.21 18.90
CA SER A 345 -10.33 -1.42 19.61
C SER A 345 -11.05 -1.56 20.96
N ALA A 346 -11.14 -0.47 21.73
CA ALA A 346 -11.86 -0.46 23.01
C ALA A 346 -13.38 -0.74 22.85
N LEU A 347 -14.02 -0.25 21.79
CA LEU A 347 -15.43 -0.55 21.50
C LEU A 347 -15.64 -2.01 21.12
N VAL A 348 -14.76 -2.62 20.33
CA VAL A 348 -14.79 -4.05 20.00
C VAL A 348 -14.76 -4.91 21.27
N ASP A 349 -13.87 -4.58 22.22
CA ASP A 349 -13.78 -5.28 23.52
C ASP A 349 -15.00 -5.01 24.39
N LYS A 350 -15.45 -3.75 24.48
CA LYS A 350 -16.62 -3.36 25.28
C LYS A 350 -17.89 -4.11 24.87
N VAL A 351 -18.11 -4.24 23.56
CA VAL A 351 -19.26 -4.99 23.01
C VAL A 351 -19.04 -6.51 23.17
N GLY A 352 -17.80 -6.96 23.44
CA GLY A 352 -17.43 -8.37 23.45
C GLY A 352 -17.61 -9.01 22.07
N PHE A 353 -17.26 -8.31 21.01
CA PHE A 353 -17.53 -8.72 19.62
C PHE A 353 -16.92 -10.08 19.28
N ASP A 354 -15.74 -10.35 19.80
CA ASP A 354 -14.98 -11.59 19.57
C ASP A 354 -15.28 -12.71 20.61
N GLN A 355 -16.31 -12.53 21.45
CA GLN A 355 -16.64 -13.48 22.53
C GLN A 355 -17.78 -14.45 22.17
#